data_5f109d38c75d5d7a696cd50481d84ded
#
_entry.id   5f109d38c75d5d7a696cd50481d84ded
#
_cell.length_a   1.000
_cell.length_b   1.000
_cell.length_c   1.000
_cell.angle_alpha   90.00
_cell.angle_beta   90.00
_cell.angle_gamma   90.00
#
_symmetry.space_group_name_H-M   'P 1'
#
loop_
_entity.id
_entity.type
_entity.pdbx_description
1 polymer ?
#
loop_
_entity_poly.entity_id
_entity_poly.type
_entity_poly.pdbx_seq_one_letter_code
_entity_poly.pdbx_strand_id
1 'polypeptide(L)'
;LTLDGGGTELPQRRGLVSLQACRDIHIADCDIVGSRRNAIWLETCSGDIRGTTIRQTAATAIVSVDALGLLIAQNVIQDASENGIEILRSAPGDDGTIVTDNRIENIKAGPGGSGQYGNGINAFRAGNVIVRGNRIRNCDFSGVRGNSASNIQIVANNVTDVREVALYAEFAFEGAIIASNVVDGCATGVSVANFNEGGRLAVVQGNIIRNARAQRDPGSDIETGGHGIYVEADSNVTGNVIENAPVCGIVVGWGKYLRDVNVADNVIRNAFVGIGISAVDGTGKTLVTGNLISNAPRGAIVGYDHYKPITGDLAVVGASGFPKIVLGLNTVQ
;
A
#
# COMPACT_ATOMS: atom_id res chain seq x y z
N LEU A 1 -19.99 -25.59 -6.13
CA LEU A 1 -20.26 -26.10 -4.78
C LEU A 1 -20.55 -24.94 -3.84
N THR A 2 -21.59 -25.06 -3.00
CA THR A 2 -21.85 -24.07 -1.93
C THR A 2 -21.43 -24.67 -0.59
N LEU A 3 -20.64 -23.92 0.17
CA LEU A 3 -20.22 -24.22 1.54
C LEU A 3 -20.79 -23.13 2.46
N ASP A 4 -21.72 -23.49 3.31
CA ASP A 4 -22.30 -22.62 4.32
C ASP A 4 -21.75 -22.98 5.70
N GLY A 5 -21.14 -22.02 6.38
CA GLY A 5 -20.61 -22.19 7.73
C GLY A 5 -21.67 -22.46 8.79
N GLY A 6 -22.94 -22.11 8.53
CA GLY A 6 -24.10 -22.49 9.36
C GLY A 6 -23.95 -22.11 10.84
N GLY A 7 -23.07 -21.18 11.17
CA GLY A 7 -22.76 -20.84 12.56
C GLY A 7 -21.78 -21.81 13.26
N THR A 8 -21.19 -22.75 12.53
CA THR A 8 -20.22 -23.71 13.09
C THR A 8 -18.98 -23.01 13.64
N GLU A 9 -18.65 -23.25 14.89
CA GLU A 9 -17.41 -22.76 15.49
C GLU A 9 -16.20 -23.52 14.91
N LEU A 10 -15.18 -22.76 14.54
CA LEU A 10 -13.93 -23.27 14.01
C LEU A 10 -12.78 -22.93 14.95
N PRO A 11 -11.77 -23.80 15.08
CA PRO A 11 -10.54 -23.47 15.80
C PRO A 11 -9.82 -22.25 15.21
N GLN A 12 -8.96 -21.61 15.99
CA GLN A 12 -8.02 -20.63 15.45
C GLN A 12 -7.17 -21.25 14.33
N ARG A 13 -6.76 -20.46 13.34
CA ARG A 13 -5.97 -20.91 12.21
C ARG A 13 -6.62 -22.06 11.44
N ARG A 14 -7.94 -21.96 11.23
CA ARG A 14 -8.73 -22.85 10.38
C ARG A 14 -9.74 -22.05 9.57
N GLY A 15 -10.16 -22.61 8.46
CA GLY A 15 -11.24 -22.14 7.61
C GLY A 15 -12.27 -23.22 7.36
N LEU A 16 -13.37 -22.89 6.73
CA LEU A 16 -14.34 -23.89 6.25
C LEU A 16 -13.66 -24.88 5.30
N VAL A 17 -12.74 -24.37 4.47
CA VAL A 17 -11.80 -25.19 3.71
C VAL A 17 -10.42 -25.03 4.36
N SER A 18 -9.85 -26.12 4.86
CA SER A 18 -8.50 -26.11 5.47
C SER A 18 -7.66 -27.22 4.86
N LEU A 19 -6.57 -26.83 4.21
CA LEU A 19 -5.64 -27.75 3.56
C LEU A 19 -4.21 -27.46 4.05
N GLN A 20 -3.45 -28.53 4.26
CA GLN A 20 -2.06 -28.44 4.72
C GLN A 20 -1.19 -29.40 3.93
N ALA A 21 -0.01 -28.95 3.53
CA ALA A 21 0.99 -29.70 2.77
C ALA A 21 0.42 -30.37 1.50
N CYS A 22 -0.47 -29.68 0.80
CA CYS A 22 -1.09 -30.15 -0.43
C CYS A 22 -0.49 -29.46 -1.65
N ARG A 23 -0.27 -30.21 -2.71
CA ARG A 23 0.19 -29.66 -3.99
C ARG A 23 -0.91 -29.74 -5.03
N ASP A 24 -0.83 -28.80 -5.98
CA ASP A 24 -1.73 -28.73 -7.15
C ASP A 24 -3.22 -28.74 -6.74
N ILE A 25 -3.54 -27.97 -5.66
CA ILE A 25 -4.93 -27.81 -5.23
C ILE A 25 -5.68 -26.94 -6.24
N HIS A 26 -6.95 -27.26 -6.47
CA HIS A 26 -7.86 -26.47 -7.28
C HIS A 26 -9.15 -26.20 -6.50
N ILE A 27 -9.35 -24.96 -6.07
CA ILE A 27 -10.61 -24.49 -5.47
C ILE A 27 -11.24 -23.54 -6.49
N ALA A 28 -12.24 -24.03 -7.21
CA ALA A 28 -12.81 -23.26 -8.30
C ALA A 28 -14.34 -23.24 -8.27
N ASP A 29 -14.92 -22.13 -8.69
CA ASP A 29 -16.35 -21.94 -8.90
C ASP A 29 -17.20 -22.35 -7.69
N CYS A 30 -16.72 -22.00 -6.50
CA CYS A 30 -17.39 -22.25 -5.23
C CYS A 30 -18.11 -21.00 -4.71
N ASP A 31 -19.09 -21.19 -3.87
CA ASP A 31 -19.74 -20.15 -3.06
C ASP A 31 -19.54 -20.52 -1.58
N ILE A 32 -18.78 -19.70 -0.84
CA ILE A 32 -18.42 -19.93 0.57
C ILE A 32 -19.00 -18.79 1.39
N VAL A 33 -19.86 -19.09 2.36
CA VAL A 33 -20.60 -18.08 3.11
C VAL A 33 -20.66 -18.38 4.61
N GLY A 34 -20.65 -17.34 5.42
CA GLY A 34 -21.00 -17.43 6.85
C GLY A 34 -19.96 -18.13 7.71
N SER A 35 -18.67 -18.07 7.35
CA SER A 35 -17.63 -18.66 8.20
C SER A 35 -17.44 -17.88 9.49
N ARG A 36 -17.41 -18.56 10.63
CA ARG A 36 -17.12 -18.00 11.96
C ARG A 36 -15.61 -17.73 12.19
N ARG A 37 -14.76 -18.14 11.27
CA ARG A 37 -13.33 -17.86 11.21
C ARG A 37 -12.95 -17.54 9.76
N ASN A 38 -11.83 -18.03 9.26
CA ASN A 38 -11.46 -17.86 7.86
C ASN A 38 -12.38 -18.68 6.94
N ALA A 39 -12.55 -18.24 5.72
CA ALA A 39 -13.27 -19.09 4.75
C ALA A 39 -12.33 -20.17 4.21
N ILE A 40 -11.14 -19.80 3.77
CA ILE A 40 -10.12 -20.71 3.26
C ILE A 40 -8.83 -20.52 4.06
N TRP A 41 -8.24 -21.60 4.55
CA TRP A 41 -6.93 -21.65 5.21
C TRP A 41 -6.04 -22.68 4.52
N LEU A 42 -4.95 -22.19 3.94
CA LEU A 42 -3.95 -23.02 3.26
C LEU A 42 -2.61 -22.87 3.97
N GLU A 43 -1.95 -23.99 4.24
CA GLU A 43 -0.62 -23.99 4.85
C GLU A 43 0.31 -24.90 4.05
N THR A 44 1.42 -24.36 3.55
CA THR A 44 2.39 -25.08 2.71
C THR A 44 1.73 -25.75 1.48
N CYS A 45 0.90 -24.97 0.79
CA CYS A 45 0.15 -25.45 -0.37
C CYS A 45 0.61 -24.78 -1.67
N SER A 46 0.39 -25.46 -2.80
CA SER A 46 0.48 -24.90 -4.15
C SER A 46 -0.78 -25.18 -4.95
N GLY A 47 -0.99 -24.45 -6.03
CA GLY A 47 -2.16 -24.59 -6.90
C GLY A 47 -2.94 -23.29 -7.04
N ASP A 48 -4.25 -23.34 -7.10
CA ASP A 48 -5.05 -22.15 -7.34
C ASP A 48 -6.40 -22.09 -6.62
N ILE A 49 -6.87 -20.83 -6.43
CA ILE A 49 -8.22 -20.48 -5.98
C ILE A 49 -8.80 -19.53 -7.02
N ARG A 50 -9.85 -19.95 -7.74
CA ARG A 50 -10.40 -19.15 -8.85
C ARG A 50 -11.92 -19.10 -8.85
N GLY A 51 -12.48 -17.99 -9.39
CA GLY A 51 -13.90 -17.86 -9.67
C GLY A 51 -14.80 -18.11 -8.46
N THR A 52 -14.24 -18.09 -7.26
CA THR A 52 -14.93 -18.41 -6.01
C THR A 52 -15.50 -17.14 -5.39
N THR A 53 -16.74 -17.18 -4.94
CA THR A 53 -17.36 -16.12 -4.17
C THR A 53 -17.26 -16.43 -2.68
N ILE A 54 -16.71 -15.51 -1.89
CA ILE A 54 -16.55 -15.64 -0.44
C ILE A 54 -17.24 -14.46 0.23
N ARG A 55 -18.16 -14.72 1.16
CA ARG A 55 -18.96 -13.69 1.81
C ARG A 55 -19.15 -13.94 3.30
N GLN A 56 -19.26 -12.83 4.08
CA GLN A 56 -19.62 -12.90 5.50
C GLN A 56 -18.68 -13.77 6.32
N THR A 57 -17.40 -13.42 6.28
CA THR A 57 -16.34 -14.14 7.00
C THR A 57 -16.00 -13.38 8.27
N ALA A 58 -16.06 -14.03 9.43
CA ALA A 58 -15.79 -13.40 10.73
C ALA A 58 -14.28 -13.16 11.00
N ALA A 59 -13.41 -13.62 10.13
CA ALA A 59 -11.98 -13.33 10.11
C ALA A 59 -11.52 -13.00 8.68
N THR A 60 -10.42 -13.56 8.20
CA THR A 60 -9.89 -13.36 6.85
C THR A 60 -10.55 -14.31 5.85
N ALA A 61 -10.88 -13.81 4.65
CA ALA A 61 -11.52 -14.65 3.65
C ALA A 61 -10.56 -15.74 3.13
N ILE A 62 -9.37 -15.40 2.68
CA ILE A 62 -8.35 -16.36 2.22
C ILE A 62 -7.06 -16.12 2.98
N VAL A 63 -6.58 -17.14 3.68
CA VAL A 63 -5.27 -17.17 4.35
C VAL A 63 -4.37 -18.19 3.69
N SER A 64 -3.19 -17.76 3.30
CA SER A 64 -2.09 -18.59 2.83
C SER A 64 -0.90 -18.46 3.75
N VAL A 65 -0.40 -19.55 4.28
CA VAL A 65 0.79 -19.61 5.14
C VAL A 65 1.85 -20.48 4.47
N ASP A 66 3.04 -19.92 4.31
CA ASP A 66 4.20 -20.61 3.72
C ASP A 66 3.88 -21.29 2.38
N ALA A 67 3.24 -20.54 1.47
CA ALA A 67 2.85 -21.03 0.16
C ALA A 67 4.03 -21.48 -0.70
N LEU A 68 3.71 -22.27 -1.70
CA LEU A 68 4.62 -22.77 -2.73
C LEU A 68 4.19 -22.25 -4.12
N GLY A 69 3.91 -20.93 -4.23
CA GLY A 69 3.49 -20.29 -5.46
C GLY A 69 2.01 -20.48 -5.78
N LEU A 70 1.11 -19.92 -4.98
CA LEU A 70 -0.34 -19.98 -5.25
C LEU A 70 -0.76 -18.99 -6.34
N LEU A 71 -1.85 -19.33 -7.04
CA LEU A 71 -2.59 -18.38 -7.86
C LEU A 71 -3.97 -18.11 -7.24
N ILE A 72 -4.23 -16.86 -6.85
CA ILE A 72 -5.53 -16.43 -6.31
C ILE A 72 -6.15 -15.45 -7.33
N ALA A 73 -7.12 -15.94 -8.12
CA ALA A 73 -7.57 -15.20 -9.30
C ALA A 73 -9.09 -15.17 -9.46
N GLN A 74 -9.60 -14.02 -9.93
CA GLN A 74 -11.00 -13.87 -10.37
C GLN A 74 -12.03 -14.20 -9.27
N ASN A 75 -11.67 -14.06 -8.00
CA ASN A 75 -12.56 -14.29 -6.89
C ASN A 75 -13.35 -13.01 -6.54
N VAL A 76 -14.51 -13.21 -5.92
CA VAL A 76 -15.31 -12.13 -5.34
C VAL A 76 -15.31 -12.31 -3.82
N ILE A 77 -14.72 -11.37 -3.11
CA ILE A 77 -14.59 -11.38 -1.64
C ILE A 77 -15.34 -10.19 -1.06
N GLN A 78 -16.29 -10.46 -0.18
CA GLN A 78 -17.13 -9.42 0.43
C GLN A 78 -17.36 -9.67 1.92
N ASP A 79 -17.37 -8.58 2.69
CA ASP A 79 -17.77 -8.60 4.10
C ASP A 79 -16.88 -9.53 4.96
N ALA A 80 -15.55 -9.40 4.85
CA ALA A 80 -14.61 -10.06 5.75
C ALA A 80 -14.24 -9.13 6.92
N SER A 81 -14.12 -9.71 8.14
CA SER A 81 -13.94 -8.93 9.37
C SER A 81 -12.47 -8.74 9.78
N GLU A 82 -11.52 -9.26 9.04
CA GLU A 82 -10.09 -9.03 9.25
C GLU A 82 -9.39 -8.63 7.95
N ASN A 83 -9.12 -9.54 7.03
CA ASN A 83 -8.53 -9.22 5.73
C ASN A 83 -9.29 -9.90 4.58
N GLY A 84 -9.18 -9.35 3.38
CA GLY A 84 -9.67 -10.04 2.19
C GLY A 84 -8.79 -11.25 1.86
N ILE A 85 -7.51 -11.01 1.58
CA ILE A 85 -6.51 -12.05 1.31
C ILE A 85 -5.28 -11.77 2.18
N GLU A 86 -4.79 -12.79 2.84
CA GLU A 86 -3.60 -12.73 3.68
C GLU A 86 -2.57 -13.77 3.22
N ILE A 87 -1.35 -13.32 2.89
CA ILE A 87 -0.24 -14.14 2.42
C ILE A 87 0.86 -14.00 3.47
N LEU A 88 1.10 -15.05 4.23
CA LEU A 88 2.02 -15.05 5.36
C LEU A 88 3.19 -15.99 5.13
N ARG A 89 4.36 -15.56 5.56
CA ARG A 89 5.48 -16.46 5.74
C ARG A 89 5.93 -16.47 7.20
N SER A 90 6.20 -17.65 7.72
CA SER A 90 6.74 -17.87 9.08
C SER A 90 8.10 -17.21 9.25
N ALA A 91 8.92 -17.21 8.19
CA ALA A 91 10.17 -16.47 8.07
C ALA A 91 10.22 -15.74 6.73
N PRO A 92 10.92 -14.59 6.63
CA PRO A 92 11.09 -13.91 5.35
C PRO A 92 11.67 -14.86 4.28
N GLY A 93 11.07 -14.87 3.10
CA GLY A 93 11.53 -15.74 2.03
C GLY A 93 10.62 -15.73 0.81
N ASP A 94 10.96 -16.56 -0.17
CA ASP A 94 10.22 -16.71 -1.41
C ASP A 94 8.85 -17.36 -1.18
N ASP A 95 7.80 -16.69 -1.64
CA ASP A 95 6.41 -17.18 -1.62
C ASP A 95 5.90 -17.39 -3.05
N GLY A 96 6.11 -16.40 -3.92
CA GLY A 96 5.75 -16.45 -5.32
C GLY A 96 4.25 -16.43 -5.63
N THR A 97 3.39 -16.13 -4.67
CA THR A 97 1.94 -16.06 -4.88
C THR A 97 1.57 -14.91 -5.83
N ILE A 98 0.66 -15.21 -6.74
CA ILE A 98 0.05 -14.23 -7.66
C ILE A 98 -1.40 -14.02 -7.25
N VAL A 99 -1.76 -12.74 -6.98
CA VAL A 99 -3.13 -12.32 -6.67
C VAL A 99 -3.62 -11.44 -7.81
N THR A 100 -4.55 -11.93 -8.62
CA THR A 100 -4.94 -11.22 -9.85
C THR A 100 -6.44 -11.21 -10.11
N ASP A 101 -6.93 -10.08 -10.63
CA ASP A 101 -8.29 -9.92 -11.16
C ASP A 101 -9.40 -10.23 -10.14
N ASN A 102 -9.12 -10.09 -8.84
CA ASN A 102 -10.11 -10.28 -7.79
C ASN A 102 -10.92 -9.00 -7.55
N ARG A 103 -12.14 -9.16 -7.04
CA ARG A 103 -12.99 -8.10 -6.51
C ARG A 103 -13.08 -8.27 -5.00
N ILE A 104 -12.60 -7.27 -4.24
CA ILE A 104 -12.49 -7.32 -2.79
C ILE A 104 -13.15 -6.07 -2.23
N GLU A 105 -14.15 -6.24 -1.38
CA GLU A 105 -14.86 -5.08 -0.83
C GLU A 105 -15.40 -5.31 0.59
N ASN A 106 -15.59 -4.22 1.32
CA ASN A 106 -16.12 -4.19 2.69
C ASN A 106 -15.27 -5.01 3.65
N ILE A 107 -13.97 -4.68 3.73
CA ILE A 107 -13.03 -5.38 4.62
C ILE A 107 -12.90 -4.60 5.91
N LYS A 108 -13.22 -5.23 7.04
CA LYS A 108 -13.21 -4.64 8.37
C LYS A 108 -11.95 -5.01 9.16
N ALA A 109 -11.61 -4.19 10.15
CA ALA A 109 -10.43 -4.42 10.98
C ALA A 109 -10.70 -5.36 12.18
N GLY A 110 -11.93 -5.83 12.35
CA GLY A 110 -12.31 -6.60 13.52
C GLY A 110 -12.00 -5.85 14.83
N PRO A 111 -11.77 -6.56 15.93
CA PRO A 111 -11.42 -5.92 17.21
C PRO A 111 -9.95 -5.47 17.29
N GLY A 112 -9.15 -5.74 16.29
CA GLY A 112 -7.67 -5.63 16.35
C GLY A 112 -7.02 -4.38 15.79
N GLY A 113 -7.68 -3.40 15.35
CA GLY A 113 -7.35 -2.01 14.95
C GLY A 113 -5.93 -1.49 14.67
N SER A 114 -4.92 -2.32 14.46
CA SER A 114 -3.53 -1.88 14.39
C SER A 114 -2.86 -1.98 13.00
N GLY A 115 -3.63 -2.04 11.91
CA GLY A 115 -3.09 -2.18 10.55
C GLY A 115 -2.74 -3.61 10.15
N GLN A 116 -2.69 -4.56 11.08
CA GLN A 116 -2.55 -5.98 10.77
C GLN A 116 -3.82 -6.50 10.06
N TYR A 117 -4.97 -5.97 10.41
CA TYR A 117 -6.29 -6.33 9.90
C TYR A 117 -6.96 -5.15 9.21
N GLY A 118 -7.97 -5.42 8.41
CA GLY A 118 -8.71 -4.43 7.66
C GLY A 118 -8.12 -4.12 6.29
N ASN A 119 -7.22 -4.96 5.79
CA ASN A 119 -6.60 -4.77 4.49
C ASN A 119 -7.30 -5.61 3.41
N GLY A 120 -7.41 -5.05 2.21
CA GLY A 120 -7.88 -5.81 1.06
C GLY A 120 -6.98 -7.02 0.79
N ILE A 121 -5.68 -6.78 0.66
CA ILE A 121 -4.63 -7.80 0.49
C ILE A 121 -3.46 -7.45 1.40
N ASN A 122 -3.02 -8.39 2.22
CA ASN A 122 -1.88 -8.26 3.12
C ASN A 122 -0.82 -9.34 2.84
N ALA A 123 0.40 -8.93 2.47
CA ALA A 123 1.55 -9.82 2.30
C ALA A 123 2.56 -9.56 3.42
N PHE A 124 2.79 -10.53 4.29
CA PHE A 124 3.70 -10.42 5.42
C PHE A 124 4.89 -11.36 5.27
N ARG A 125 6.09 -10.79 5.16
CA ARG A 125 7.36 -11.51 4.95
C ARG A 125 7.41 -12.38 3.68
N ALA A 126 6.40 -12.27 2.83
CA ALA A 126 6.22 -13.08 1.63
C ALA A 126 6.91 -12.39 0.44
N GLY A 127 7.99 -12.95 -0.04
CA GLY A 127 8.77 -12.44 -1.17
C GLY A 127 8.20 -12.87 -2.53
N ASN A 128 8.52 -12.10 -3.57
CA ASN A 128 8.15 -12.35 -4.97
C ASN A 128 6.62 -12.40 -5.22
N VAL A 129 5.83 -11.75 -4.37
CA VAL A 129 4.37 -11.67 -4.53
C VAL A 129 4.00 -10.66 -5.61
N ILE A 130 3.08 -11.04 -6.49
CA ILE A 130 2.53 -10.16 -7.53
C ILE A 130 1.04 -9.91 -7.24
N VAL A 131 0.68 -8.64 -7.02
CA VAL A 131 -0.71 -8.19 -6.84
C VAL A 131 -1.08 -7.32 -8.02
N ARG A 132 -1.93 -7.83 -8.93
CA ARG A 132 -2.25 -7.11 -10.16
C ARG A 132 -3.71 -7.19 -10.56
N GLY A 133 -4.21 -6.14 -11.23
CA GLY A 133 -5.54 -6.15 -11.85
C GLY A 133 -6.70 -6.27 -10.87
N ASN A 134 -6.47 -6.14 -9.55
CA ASN A 134 -7.53 -6.30 -8.57
C ASN A 134 -8.35 -5.00 -8.42
N ARG A 135 -9.63 -5.16 -8.12
CA ARG A 135 -10.51 -4.07 -7.70
C ARG A 135 -10.78 -4.20 -6.21
N ILE A 136 -10.31 -3.22 -5.44
CA ILE A 136 -10.36 -3.21 -3.98
C ILE A 136 -11.13 -1.98 -3.53
N ARG A 137 -12.10 -2.14 -2.63
CA ARG A 137 -12.91 -1.03 -2.17
C ARG A 137 -13.35 -1.18 -0.72
N ASN A 138 -13.46 -0.04 -0.02
CA ASN A 138 -14.01 0.06 1.33
C ASN A 138 -13.30 -0.87 2.32
N CYS A 139 -12.01 -0.60 2.55
CA CYS A 139 -11.20 -1.29 3.56
C CYS A 139 -10.94 -0.39 4.77
N ASP A 140 -11.05 -0.93 5.97
CA ASP A 140 -10.83 -0.18 7.21
C ASP A 140 -9.37 0.23 7.43
N PHE A 141 -8.42 -0.41 6.71
CA PHE A 141 -7.02 -0.02 6.65
C PHE A 141 -6.54 0.10 5.21
N SER A 142 -5.59 -0.70 4.78
CA SER A 142 -4.95 -0.53 3.48
C SER A 142 -5.65 -1.31 2.36
N GLY A 143 -5.50 -0.84 1.13
CA GLY A 143 -5.91 -1.61 -0.05
C GLY A 143 -5.01 -2.82 -0.26
N VAL A 144 -3.73 -2.57 -0.46
CA VAL A 144 -2.68 -3.60 -0.55
C VAL A 144 -1.53 -3.22 0.38
N ARG A 145 -1.13 -4.12 1.25
CA ARG A 145 -0.02 -3.94 2.19
C ARG A 145 1.02 -5.03 2.01
N GLY A 146 2.26 -4.62 1.75
CA GLY A 146 3.44 -5.48 1.74
C GLY A 146 4.32 -5.15 2.93
N ASN A 147 4.26 -5.94 4.01
CA ASN A 147 5.08 -5.77 5.21
C ASN A 147 6.28 -6.71 5.16
N SER A 148 7.48 -6.15 5.06
CA SER A 148 8.72 -6.92 4.91
C SER A 148 8.65 -7.94 3.74
N ALA A 149 7.91 -7.59 2.69
CA ALA A 149 7.67 -8.41 1.51
C ALA A 149 8.62 -7.96 0.38
N SER A 150 9.73 -8.67 0.21
CA SER A 150 10.74 -8.34 -0.81
C SER A 150 10.27 -8.70 -2.22
N ASN A 151 10.71 -7.92 -3.21
CA ASN A 151 10.37 -8.07 -4.63
C ASN A 151 8.84 -8.05 -4.89
N ILE A 152 8.08 -7.33 -4.07
CA ILE A 152 6.65 -7.21 -4.26
C ILE A 152 6.33 -6.35 -5.48
N GLN A 153 5.35 -6.76 -6.27
CA GLN A 153 4.81 -5.97 -7.37
C GLN A 153 3.33 -5.68 -7.14
N ILE A 154 2.97 -4.39 -7.07
CA ILE A 154 1.59 -3.91 -6.91
C ILE A 154 1.26 -3.11 -8.16
N VAL A 155 0.63 -3.74 -9.13
CA VAL A 155 0.50 -3.15 -10.47
C VAL A 155 -0.91 -3.23 -11.05
N ALA A 156 -1.33 -2.18 -11.74
CA ALA A 156 -2.61 -2.12 -12.46
C ALA A 156 -3.86 -2.42 -11.58
N ASN A 157 -3.81 -2.12 -10.27
CA ASN A 157 -4.97 -2.27 -9.40
C ASN A 157 -5.82 -1.00 -9.38
N ASN A 158 -7.11 -1.17 -9.10
CA ASN A 158 -8.04 -0.07 -8.83
C ASN A 158 -8.43 -0.14 -7.35
N VAL A 159 -8.05 0.88 -6.57
CA VAL A 159 -8.27 0.93 -5.12
C VAL A 159 -9.09 2.17 -4.78
N THR A 160 -10.23 1.97 -4.14
CA THR A 160 -11.14 3.08 -3.80
C THR A 160 -11.62 2.99 -2.35
N ASP A 161 -11.78 4.15 -1.71
CA ASP A 161 -12.37 4.27 -0.37
C ASP A 161 -11.69 3.39 0.70
N VAL A 162 -10.38 3.49 0.82
CA VAL A 162 -9.64 2.87 1.93
C VAL A 162 -9.30 3.92 2.98
N ARG A 163 -9.28 3.51 4.25
CA ARG A 163 -9.14 4.48 5.34
C ARG A 163 -7.68 4.92 5.55
N GLU A 164 -6.73 4.04 5.33
CA GLU A 164 -5.30 4.30 5.58
C GLU A 164 -4.53 4.49 4.26
N VAL A 165 -3.62 3.62 3.93
CA VAL A 165 -2.77 3.67 2.75
C VAL A 165 -3.36 2.80 1.65
N ALA A 166 -3.53 3.34 0.44
CA ALA A 166 -4.07 2.51 -0.62
C ALA A 166 -3.09 1.42 -1.06
N LEU A 167 -1.81 1.78 -1.25
CA LEU A 167 -0.76 0.86 -1.72
C LEU A 167 0.49 1.05 -0.85
N TYR A 168 0.86 0.03 -0.10
CA TYR A 168 1.82 0.15 0.97
C TYR A 168 2.94 -0.90 0.88
N ALA A 169 4.19 -0.45 0.83
CA ALA A 169 5.37 -1.26 1.06
C ALA A 169 6.11 -0.73 2.29
N GLU A 170 6.29 -1.56 3.32
CA GLU A 170 6.84 -1.10 4.59
C GLU A 170 7.89 -2.04 5.21
N PHE A 171 8.69 -1.47 6.07
CA PHE A 171 9.76 -2.08 6.87
C PHE A 171 10.87 -2.72 6.04
N ALA A 172 11.31 -3.90 6.42
CA ALA A 172 12.51 -4.55 5.88
C ALA A 172 12.22 -5.30 4.57
N PHE A 173 11.81 -4.59 3.51
CA PHE A 173 11.70 -5.16 2.17
C PHE A 173 12.92 -4.82 1.31
N GLU A 174 13.23 -5.63 0.34
CA GLU A 174 14.21 -5.34 -0.71
C GLU A 174 13.54 -5.52 -2.08
N GLY A 175 13.35 -4.41 -2.78
CA GLY A 175 12.65 -4.38 -4.05
C GLY A 175 11.12 -4.26 -3.91
N ALA A 176 10.55 -3.16 -4.41
CA ALA A 176 9.12 -2.95 -4.54
C ALA A 176 8.81 -2.19 -5.83
N ILE A 177 7.82 -2.66 -6.59
CA ILE A 177 7.28 -1.94 -7.75
C ILE A 177 5.82 -1.62 -7.47
N ILE A 178 5.46 -0.33 -7.47
CA ILE A 178 4.09 0.16 -7.33
C ILE A 178 3.78 0.99 -8.56
N ALA A 179 3.10 0.38 -9.56
CA ALA A 179 3.00 1.01 -10.87
C ALA A 179 1.62 0.85 -11.53
N SER A 180 1.25 1.87 -12.31
CA SER A 180 0.05 1.85 -13.16
C SER A 180 -1.26 1.60 -12.40
N ASN A 181 -1.34 1.95 -11.12
CA ASN A 181 -2.54 1.80 -10.31
C ASN A 181 -3.42 3.06 -10.38
N VAL A 182 -4.71 2.88 -10.14
CA VAL A 182 -5.68 3.97 -9.96
C VAL A 182 -6.17 3.95 -8.52
N VAL A 183 -5.98 5.05 -7.81
CA VAL A 183 -6.37 5.22 -6.40
C VAL A 183 -7.31 6.41 -6.25
N ASP A 184 -8.41 6.22 -5.54
CA ASP A 184 -9.40 7.28 -5.29
C ASP A 184 -9.95 7.20 -3.85
N GLY A 185 -9.67 8.20 -3.04
CA GLY A 185 -10.19 8.26 -1.67
C GLY A 185 -9.42 7.36 -0.68
N CYS A 186 -8.38 7.92 -0.07
CA CYS A 186 -7.53 7.26 0.95
C CYS A 186 -6.90 8.32 1.86
N ALA A 187 -6.24 7.93 2.95
CA ALA A 187 -5.41 8.87 3.69
C ALA A 187 -4.09 9.13 2.97
N THR A 188 -3.45 8.09 2.46
CA THR A 188 -2.23 8.18 1.64
C THR A 188 -2.36 7.25 0.43
N GLY A 189 -2.09 7.76 -0.76
CA GLY A 189 -2.23 6.97 -1.99
C GLY A 189 -1.21 5.85 -2.09
N VAL A 190 0.06 6.19 -2.04
CA VAL A 190 1.18 5.24 -2.00
C VAL A 190 2.07 5.58 -0.83
N SER A 191 2.49 4.58 -0.07
CA SER A 191 3.52 4.73 0.96
C SER A 191 4.64 3.71 0.80
N VAL A 192 5.88 4.19 0.87
CA VAL A 192 7.10 3.38 0.93
C VAL A 192 7.82 3.78 2.22
N ALA A 193 7.48 3.10 3.31
CA ALA A 193 7.95 3.42 4.66
C ALA A 193 9.04 2.42 5.09
N ASN A 194 10.29 2.85 5.02
CA ASN A 194 11.43 1.97 5.21
C ASN A 194 12.56 2.57 6.05
N PHE A 195 12.32 3.72 6.69
CA PHE A 195 13.38 4.61 7.19
C PHE A 195 14.43 3.94 8.08
N ASN A 196 14.07 3.22 9.10
CA ASN A 196 15.04 2.60 10.02
C ASN A 196 15.06 1.06 10.00
N GLU A 197 14.23 0.44 9.18
CA GLU A 197 14.11 -1.02 9.11
C GLU A 197 14.89 -1.65 7.95
N GLY A 198 15.56 -0.85 7.15
CA GLY A 198 16.42 -1.31 6.06
C GLY A 198 15.70 -1.64 4.76
N GLY A 199 14.42 -1.29 4.61
CA GLY A 199 13.71 -1.39 3.33
C GLY A 199 14.33 -0.50 2.27
N ARG A 200 14.47 -0.98 1.04
CA ARG A 200 15.14 -0.28 -0.05
C ARG A 200 14.71 -0.75 -1.44
N LEU A 201 15.08 0.06 -2.45
CA LEU A 201 14.89 -0.20 -3.87
C LEU A 201 13.40 -0.22 -4.27
N ALA A 202 12.74 0.94 -4.18
CA ALA A 202 11.35 1.08 -4.60
C ALA A 202 11.21 1.91 -5.89
N VAL A 203 10.28 1.50 -6.75
CA VAL A 203 9.82 2.27 -7.90
C VAL A 203 8.33 2.55 -7.76
N VAL A 204 7.95 3.84 -7.76
CA VAL A 204 6.57 4.32 -7.75
C VAL A 204 6.32 5.05 -9.06
N GLN A 205 5.62 4.42 -10.02
CA GLN A 205 5.57 4.92 -11.38
C GLN A 205 4.17 4.86 -12.01
N GLY A 206 3.81 5.95 -12.71
CA GLY A 206 2.63 5.94 -13.59
C GLY A 206 1.31 5.69 -12.88
N ASN A 207 1.20 6.02 -11.58
CA ASN A 207 -0.04 5.87 -10.82
C ASN A 207 -0.91 7.14 -10.98
N ILE A 208 -2.22 6.95 -10.94
CA ILE A 208 -3.21 8.03 -10.81
C ILE A 208 -3.72 7.99 -9.37
N ILE A 209 -3.54 9.06 -8.62
CA ILE A 209 -3.92 9.17 -7.21
C ILE A 209 -4.75 10.43 -7.02
N ARG A 210 -5.94 10.30 -6.47
CA ARG A 210 -6.80 11.46 -6.25
C ARG A 210 -7.62 11.37 -4.98
N ASN A 211 -8.07 12.54 -4.52
CA ASN A 211 -8.96 12.68 -3.37
C ASN A 211 -8.40 12.07 -2.08
N ALA A 212 -7.10 12.34 -1.81
CA ALA A 212 -6.53 11.99 -0.52
C ALA A 212 -7.25 12.74 0.61
N ARG A 213 -7.36 12.13 1.77
CA ARG A 213 -8.10 12.66 2.92
C ARG A 213 -7.16 12.89 4.09
N ALA A 214 -7.12 14.12 4.59
CA ALA A 214 -6.44 14.40 5.85
C ALA A 214 -7.15 13.66 6.98
N GLN A 215 -6.37 13.02 7.85
CA GLN A 215 -6.86 12.34 9.03
C GLN A 215 -6.14 12.91 10.25
N ARG A 216 -6.85 12.93 11.37
CA ARG A 216 -6.27 13.32 12.65
C ARG A 216 -6.69 12.27 13.69
N ASP A 217 -5.71 11.67 14.32
CA ASP A 217 -5.98 10.74 15.39
C ASP A 217 -6.58 11.47 16.60
N PRO A 218 -7.53 10.87 17.33
CA PRO A 218 -8.09 11.46 18.53
C PRO A 218 -6.99 11.85 19.52
N GLY A 219 -6.96 13.15 19.89
CA GLY A 219 -5.96 13.69 20.82
C GLY A 219 -4.60 14.06 20.20
N SER A 220 -4.45 13.98 18.88
CA SER A 220 -3.27 14.44 18.15
C SER A 220 -3.55 15.76 17.43
N ASP A 221 -2.59 16.69 17.46
CA ASP A 221 -2.59 17.88 16.62
C ASP A 221 -1.93 17.66 15.25
N ILE A 222 -1.49 16.43 14.97
CA ILE A 222 -0.77 16.05 13.76
C ILE A 222 -1.73 15.35 12.80
N GLU A 223 -1.78 15.86 11.57
CA GLU A 223 -2.49 15.21 10.47
C GLU A 223 -1.64 14.08 9.90
N THR A 224 -2.17 12.88 9.89
CA THR A 224 -1.47 11.66 9.45
C THR A 224 -1.83 11.21 8.04
N GLY A 225 -2.62 11.96 7.31
CA GLY A 225 -3.06 11.66 5.96
C GLY A 225 -3.07 12.89 5.07
N GLY A 226 -3.78 12.80 3.95
CA GLY A 226 -3.86 13.88 2.96
C GLY A 226 -2.69 13.90 2.00
N HIS A 227 -1.98 12.78 1.84
CA HIS A 227 -0.82 12.65 0.98
C HIS A 227 -1.13 11.85 -0.29
N GLY A 228 -0.61 12.34 -1.43
CA GLY A 228 -0.62 11.53 -2.65
C GLY A 228 0.36 10.36 -2.55
N ILE A 229 1.64 10.65 -2.43
CA ILE A 229 2.73 9.67 -2.32
C ILE A 229 3.62 10.04 -1.13
N TYR A 230 4.05 9.03 -0.37
CA TYR A 230 5.01 9.14 0.71
C TYR A 230 6.15 8.14 0.49
N VAL A 231 7.38 8.61 0.40
CA VAL A 231 8.57 7.76 0.26
C VAL A 231 9.68 8.21 1.20
N GLU A 232 10.47 7.29 1.75
CA GLU A 232 11.51 7.62 2.72
C GLU A 232 12.91 7.50 2.16
N ALA A 233 13.25 6.39 1.49
CA ALA A 233 14.62 6.14 1.04
C ALA A 233 14.68 5.26 -0.22
N ASP A 234 15.81 5.34 -0.94
CA ASP A 234 16.18 4.48 -2.07
C ASP A 234 15.04 4.29 -3.08
N SER A 235 14.37 5.38 -3.43
CA SER A 235 13.12 5.32 -4.19
C SER A 235 13.17 6.18 -5.44
N ASN A 236 12.55 5.70 -6.51
CA ASN A 236 12.29 6.46 -7.73
C ASN A 236 10.78 6.71 -7.87
N VAL A 237 10.35 7.99 -7.86
CA VAL A 237 8.95 8.43 -7.99
C VAL A 237 8.81 9.17 -9.31
N THR A 238 8.19 8.56 -10.31
CA THR A 238 8.18 9.14 -11.66
C THR A 238 6.86 8.95 -12.41
N GLY A 239 6.48 9.96 -13.18
CA GLY A 239 5.33 9.87 -14.09
C GLY A 239 3.98 9.66 -13.42
N ASN A 240 3.82 9.99 -12.14
CA ASN A 240 2.54 9.88 -11.45
C ASN A 240 1.68 11.13 -11.65
N VAL A 241 0.36 10.95 -11.63
CA VAL A 241 -0.62 12.03 -11.66
C VAL A 241 -1.34 12.07 -10.31
N ILE A 242 -1.20 13.18 -9.59
CA ILE A 242 -1.76 13.38 -8.25
C ILE A 242 -2.69 14.58 -8.26
N GLU A 243 -3.90 14.40 -7.75
CA GLU A 243 -4.89 15.48 -7.65
C GLU A 243 -5.62 15.44 -6.31
N ASN A 244 -5.85 16.62 -5.72
CA ASN A 244 -6.55 16.80 -4.45
C ASN A 244 -5.87 16.07 -3.28
N ALA A 245 -4.64 16.48 -2.96
CA ALA A 245 -3.88 16.03 -1.78
C ALA A 245 -3.84 17.18 -0.75
N PRO A 246 -4.75 17.23 0.23
CA PRO A 246 -4.95 18.41 1.07
C PRO A 246 -3.78 18.74 2.01
N VAL A 247 -2.81 17.83 2.18
CA VAL A 247 -1.60 18.08 2.96
C VAL A 247 -0.37 18.16 2.05
N CYS A 248 -0.09 17.13 1.26
CA CYS A 248 1.07 17.16 0.38
C CYS A 248 0.89 16.20 -0.81
N GLY A 249 1.28 16.65 -2.01
CA GLY A 249 1.28 15.81 -3.21
C GLY A 249 2.27 14.66 -3.08
N ILE A 250 3.54 14.96 -2.84
CA ILE A 250 4.59 13.94 -2.62
C ILE A 250 5.42 14.32 -1.39
N VAL A 251 5.51 13.44 -0.41
CA VAL A 251 6.37 13.54 0.76
C VAL A 251 7.63 12.72 0.53
N VAL A 252 8.80 13.31 0.74
CA VAL A 252 10.11 12.74 0.47
C VAL A 252 10.95 12.74 1.74
N GLY A 253 11.11 11.58 2.34
CA GLY A 253 11.92 11.36 3.52
C GLY A 253 11.24 11.68 4.84
N TRP A 254 11.81 11.14 5.91
CA TRP A 254 11.42 11.38 7.29
C TRP A 254 12.66 11.66 8.15
N GLY A 255 12.80 12.92 8.59
CA GLY A 255 13.99 13.30 9.34
C GLY A 255 15.28 12.93 8.59
N LYS A 256 16.28 12.45 9.28
CA LYS A 256 17.60 12.09 8.76
C LYS A 256 17.61 10.82 7.88
N TYR A 257 16.51 10.09 7.83
CA TYR A 257 16.45 8.78 7.13
C TYR A 257 16.26 8.90 5.61
N LEU A 258 16.00 10.10 5.12
CA LEU A 258 16.01 10.38 3.68
C LEU A 258 17.36 10.01 3.06
N ARG A 259 17.35 9.16 2.04
CA ARG A 259 18.55 8.87 1.23
C ARG A 259 18.16 8.47 -0.19
N ASP A 260 18.90 8.97 -1.17
CA ASP A 260 18.87 8.56 -2.58
C ASP A 260 17.46 8.44 -3.20
N VAL A 261 16.70 9.55 -3.16
CA VAL A 261 15.35 9.61 -3.73
C VAL A 261 15.35 10.51 -4.97
N ASN A 262 14.76 9.99 -6.05
CA ASN A 262 14.46 10.75 -7.26
C ASN A 262 12.96 11.00 -7.38
N VAL A 263 12.55 12.26 -7.66
CA VAL A 263 11.16 12.65 -7.92
C VAL A 263 11.12 13.39 -9.27
N ALA A 264 10.65 12.70 -10.31
CA ALA A 264 10.74 13.23 -11.67
C ALA A 264 9.45 13.07 -12.48
N ASP A 265 9.16 14.04 -13.32
CA ASP A 265 8.11 13.97 -14.34
C ASP A 265 6.71 13.67 -13.80
N ASN A 266 6.42 14.08 -12.55
CA ASN A 266 5.09 13.93 -11.97
C ASN A 266 4.21 15.15 -12.26
N VAL A 267 2.90 14.94 -12.35
CA VAL A 267 1.89 16.01 -12.43
C VAL A 267 1.16 16.06 -11.10
N ILE A 268 1.25 17.21 -10.41
CA ILE A 268 0.63 17.42 -9.09
C ILE A 268 -0.30 18.62 -9.17
N ARG A 269 -1.58 18.43 -8.84
CA ARG A 269 -2.61 19.48 -8.86
C ARG A 269 -3.39 19.53 -7.56
N ASN A 270 -3.71 20.74 -7.11
CA ASN A 270 -4.54 20.96 -5.92
C ASN A 270 -3.96 20.23 -4.69
N ALA A 271 -2.68 20.43 -4.40
CA ALA A 271 -2.03 19.95 -3.19
C ALA A 271 -1.65 21.14 -2.31
N PHE A 272 -1.85 21.08 -0.98
CA PHE A 272 -1.48 22.20 -0.11
C PHE A 272 0.02 22.50 -0.22
N VAL A 273 0.84 21.47 -0.23
CA VAL A 273 2.25 21.50 -0.66
C VAL A 273 2.42 20.57 -1.85
N GLY A 274 3.09 20.99 -2.91
CA GLY A 274 3.34 20.13 -4.07
C GLY A 274 4.24 18.95 -3.69
N ILE A 275 5.50 19.24 -3.30
CA ILE A 275 6.50 18.25 -2.87
C ILE A 275 7.11 18.75 -1.54
N GLY A 276 6.98 17.94 -0.50
CA GLY A 276 7.60 18.18 0.81
C GLY A 276 8.85 17.30 0.96
N ILE A 277 10.00 17.91 1.29
CA ILE A 277 11.28 17.18 1.36
C ILE A 277 11.86 17.31 2.76
N SER A 278 12.29 16.21 3.36
CA SER A 278 13.08 16.28 4.60
C SER A 278 14.39 17.03 4.36
N ALA A 279 14.59 18.13 5.09
CA ALA A 279 15.71 19.07 4.88
C ALA A 279 16.53 19.26 6.15
N VAL A 280 16.63 18.25 6.99
CA VAL A 280 17.40 18.25 8.23
C VAL A 280 18.83 17.77 8.02
N ASP A 281 19.69 18.02 8.99
CA ASP A 281 21.06 17.50 8.97
C ASP A 281 21.07 15.97 8.95
N GLY A 282 22.01 15.40 8.21
CA GLY A 282 22.17 13.95 8.09
C GLY A 282 21.35 13.29 6.98
N THR A 283 20.47 14.02 6.29
CA THR A 283 19.76 13.50 5.11
C THR A 283 20.72 13.12 3.97
N GLY A 284 20.32 12.13 3.16
CA GLY A 284 20.97 11.80 1.90
C GLY A 284 20.56 12.72 0.74
N LYS A 285 20.84 12.30 -0.48
CA LYS A 285 20.55 13.09 -1.68
C LYS A 285 19.12 12.91 -2.16
N THR A 286 18.56 13.99 -2.69
CA THR A 286 17.29 13.99 -3.39
C THR A 286 17.41 14.81 -4.67
N LEU A 287 16.92 14.27 -5.79
CA LEU A 287 16.77 14.97 -7.06
C LEU A 287 15.29 15.22 -7.32
N VAL A 288 14.91 16.46 -7.62
CA VAL A 288 13.53 16.85 -7.99
C VAL A 288 13.57 17.59 -9.32
N THR A 289 13.04 16.99 -10.38
CA THR A 289 13.14 17.54 -11.73
C THR A 289 11.95 17.16 -12.62
N GLY A 290 11.64 17.98 -13.62
CA GLY A 290 10.61 17.67 -14.62
C GLY A 290 9.17 17.66 -14.12
N ASN A 291 8.92 18.00 -12.85
CA ASN A 291 7.56 17.94 -12.31
C ASN A 291 6.74 19.18 -12.74
N LEU A 292 5.45 18.95 -13.04
CA LEU A 292 4.45 19.99 -13.25
C LEU A 292 3.60 20.11 -11.97
N ILE A 293 3.71 21.24 -11.29
CA ILE A 293 3.02 21.49 -10.01
C ILE A 293 2.11 22.70 -10.18
N SER A 294 0.81 22.52 -9.97
CA SER A 294 -0.16 23.60 -10.06
C SER A 294 -1.09 23.64 -8.85
N ASN A 295 -1.42 24.85 -8.42
CA ASN A 295 -2.27 25.13 -7.26
C ASN A 295 -1.73 24.47 -5.98
N ALA A 296 -0.52 24.87 -5.56
CA ALA A 296 0.13 24.49 -4.30
C ALA A 296 0.30 25.74 -3.40
N PRO A 297 -0.73 26.16 -2.68
CA PRO A 297 -0.78 27.49 -2.03
C PRO A 297 0.26 27.68 -0.93
N ARG A 298 0.76 26.62 -0.30
CA ARG A 298 1.84 26.71 0.69
C ARG A 298 3.23 26.74 0.06
N GLY A 299 3.37 26.20 -1.14
CA GLY A 299 4.58 26.16 -1.94
C GLY A 299 4.67 24.93 -2.81
N ALA A 300 5.32 25.07 -3.95
CA ALA A 300 5.51 23.96 -4.88
C ALA A 300 6.49 22.92 -4.32
N ILE A 301 7.60 23.36 -3.71
CA ILE A 301 8.63 22.50 -3.10
C ILE A 301 9.04 23.10 -1.76
N VAL A 302 8.79 22.40 -0.67
CA VAL A 302 9.03 22.91 0.69
C VAL A 302 9.89 21.93 1.49
N GLY A 303 10.90 22.46 2.18
CA GLY A 303 11.75 21.70 3.10
C GLY A 303 11.13 21.57 4.49
N TYR A 304 11.24 20.39 5.08
CA TYR A 304 10.64 20.04 6.36
C TYR A 304 11.65 19.47 7.36
N ASP A 305 11.40 19.75 8.63
CA ASP A 305 11.86 18.94 9.76
C ASP A 305 10.65 18.17 10.29
N HIS A 306 10.54 16.89 9.92
CA HIS A 306 9.39 16.05 10.18
C HIS A 306 8.08 16.69 9.66
N TYR A 307 7.21 17.17 10.54
CA TYR A 307 5.97 17.88 10.19
C TYR A 307 6.13 19.40 10.07
N LYS A 308 7.27 19.96 10.52
CA LYS A 308 7.47 21.41 10.59
C LYS A 308 8.13 21.92 9.31
N PRO A 309 7.49 22.82 8.55
CA PRO A 309 8.15 23.47 7.43
C PRO A 309 9.27 24.37 7.94
N ILE A 310 10.48 24.22 7.39
CA ILE A 310 11.68 24.98 7.77
C ILE A 310 12.21 25.84 6.64
N THR A 311 11.64 25.76 5.45
CA THR A 311 11.98 26.62 4.31
C THR A 311 10.75 27.37 3.80
N GLY A 312 11.00 28.38 2.97
CA GLY A 312 10.03 28.88 2.00
C GLY A 312 9.87 27.90 0.83
N ASP A 313 9.24 28.37 -0.24
CA ASP A 313 9.13 27.59 -1.48
C ASP A 313 10.50 27.53 -2.18
N LEU A 314 11.13 26.37 -2.16
CA LEU A 314 12.44 26.15 -2.76
C LEU A 314 12.42 26.29 -4.30
N ALA A 315 11.27 26.18 -4.94
CA ALA A 315 11.14 26.47 -6.37
C ALA A 315 11.33 27.96 -6.67
N VAL A 316 11.10 28.83 -5.67
CA VAL A 316 11.25 30.30 -5.78
C VAL A 316 12.59 30.74 -5.22
N VAL A 317 12.93 30.29 -4.00
CA VAL A 317 14.13 30.80 -3.29
C VAL A 317 15.40 30.00 -3.58
N GLY A 318 15.25 28.85 -4.25
CA GLY A 318 16.36 27.91 -4.51
C GLY A 318 16.73 27.07 -3.30
N ALA A 319 17.56 26.05 -3.52
CA ALA A 319 18.01 25.09 -2.49
C ALA A 319 19.49 25.28 -2.09
N SER A 320 20.09 26.47 -2.29
CA SER A 320 21.52 26.70 -2.04
C SER A 320 21.95 26.43 -0.59
N GLY A 321 21.04 26.61 0.38
CA GLY A 321 21.27 26.25 1.79
C GLY A 321 21.16 24.75 2.11
N PHE A 322 20.76 23.93 1.15
CA PHE A 322 20.49 22.49 1.31
C PHE A 322 21.21 21.68 0.23
N PRO A 323 22.51 21.47 0.32
CA PRO A 323 23.33 20.94 -0.78
C PRO A 323 22.99 19.48 -1.16
N LYS A 324 22.19 18.81 -0.36
CA LYS A 324 21.69 17.45 -0.64
C LYS A 324 20.39 17.46 -1.47
N ILE A 325 19.72 18.59 -1.57
CA ILE A 325 18.51 18.76 -2.38
C ILE A 325 18.92 19.39 -3.72
N VAL A 326 18.82 18.61 -4.78
CA VAL A 326 19.12 19.04 -6.15
C VAL A 326 17.80 19.31 -6.87
N LEU A 327 17.59 20.56 -7.24
CA LEU A 327 16.42 20.97 -8.03
C LEU A 327 16.82 21.13 -9.49
N GLY A 328 16.22 20.35 -10.37
CA GLY A 328 16.25 20.54 -11.82
C GLY A 328 15.11 21.47 -12.29
N LEU A 329 14.84 21.46 -13.60
CA LEU A 329 13.72 22.22 -14.16
C LEU A 329 12.39 21.58 -13.69
N ASN A 330 11.59 22.37 -12.96
CA ASN A 330 10.21 22.05 -12.62
C ASN A 330 9.32 23.19 -13.10
N THR A 331 8.12 22.89 -13.56
CA THR A 331 7.13 23.89 -13.99
C THR A 331 6.13 24.10 -12.86
N VAL A 332 6.01 25.34 -12.38
CA VAL A 332 5.11 25.74 -11.30
C VAL A 332 4.08 26.75 -11.83
N GLN A 333 2.80 26.51 -11.53
CA GLN A 333 1.68 27.35 -11.96
C GLN A 333 0.78 27.71 -10.79
#